data_c7d4c2ba26c3660a8ae6e4583e8dfc34
#
_entry.id   c7d4c2ba26c3660a8ae6e4583e8dfc34
#
_cell.length_a   1.000
_cell.length_b   1.000
_cell.length_c   1.000
_cell.angle_alpha   90.00
_cell.angle_beta   90.00
_cell.angle_gamma   90.00
#
_symmetry.space_group_name_H-M   'P 1'
#
loop_
_entity.id
_entity.type
_entity.pdbx_description
1 polymer ?
#
loop_
_entity_poly.entity_id
_entity_poly.type
_entity_poly.pdbx_seq_one_letter_code
_entity_poly.pdbx_strand_id
1 'polypeptide(L)'
;MSQKNKYPDIIILGQPNCGKSTLFNAVAGLKAETSNFPGTTVKHTHSRVNISGRLINLIDLPGTYTLNPSDEAEKVALSHLFFEKPDLIINVVDASILGRSLELTQELMELGYPMILALNMVDLAEKKGIKTDPKKLEKLLGIPVVPTIAFHGRGIKELLVTALKALDEKKQVRPLKWSKDVDEQIKELSSSIPDDFPYIGNKRFTAVKMLEIGKRPGTLLDGGIV
;
A
#
# COMPACT_ATOMS: atom_id res chain seq x y z
N MET A 1 -19.18 8.26 -11.62
CA MET A 1 -18.67 9.10 -10.49
C MET A 1 -18.92 8.32 -9.21
N SER A 2 -17.89 7.70 -8.62
CA SER A 2 -18.00 7.04 -7.32
C SER A 2 -18.36 8.08 -6.27
N GLN A 3 -19.42 7.87 -5.49
CA GLN A 3 -19.74 8.72 -4.34
C GLN A 3 -18.56 8.59 -3.37
N LYS A 4 -17.80 9.66 -3.19
CA LYS A 4 -16.71 9.69 -2.21
C LYS A 4 -17.28 9.27 -0.85
N ASN A 5 -16.71 8.24 -0.24
CA ASN A 5 -17.14 7.75 1.06
C ASN A 5 -17.19 8.89 2.08
N LYS A 6 -18.22 8.87 2.95
CA LYS A 6 -18.41 9.88 4.00
C LYS A 6 -17.23 9.94 4.99
N TYR A 7 -16.46 8.86 5.09
CA TYR A 7 -15.33 8.69 5.99
C TYR A 7 -14.08 8.34 5.20
N PRO A 8 -12.88 8.76 5.65
CA PRO A 8 -11.64 8.43 4.97
C PRO A 8 -11.40 6.91 4.93
N ASP A 9 -10.90 6.45 3.79
CA ASP A 9 -10.56 5.07 3.54
C ASP A 9 -9.06 4.84 3.82
N ILE A 10 -8.76 3.97 4.80
CA ILE A 10 -7.42 3.48 5.08
C ILE A 10 -7.32 2.04 4.61
N ILE A 11 -6.43 1.80 3.66
CA ILE A 11 -6.13 0.45 3.19
C ILE A 11 -4.93 -0.10 3.94
N ILE A 12 -5.06 -1.33 4.47
CA ILE A 12 -3.94 -2.10 5.00
C ILE A 12 -3.49 -3.08 3.92
N LEU A 13 -2.21 -3.02 3.59
CA LEU A 13 -1.61 -3.83 2.54
C LEU A 13 -0.23 -4.34 2.97
N GLY A 14 0.17 -5.50 2.49
CA GLY A 14 1.47 -6.10 2.82
C GLY A 14 1.58 -7.51 2.26
N GLN A 15 2.78 -8.04 2.32
CA GLN A 15 3.06 -9.39 1.83
C GLN A 15 2.31 -10.45 2.67
N PRO A 16 2.05 -11.64 2.12
CA PRO A 16 1.52 -12.75 2.90
C PRO A 16 2.39 -13.01 4.15
N ASN A 17 1.74 -13.31 5.26
CA ASN A 17 2.36 -13.63 6.55
C ASN A 17 3.16 -12.50 7.25
N CYS A 18 3.12 -11.26 6.80
CA CYS A 18 3.73 -10.11 7.48
C CYS A 18 2.99 -9.66 8.75
N GLY A 19 1.88 -10.33 9.10
CA GLY A 19 1.04 -9.98 10.26
C GLY A 19 -0.02 -8.93 9.99
N LYS A 20 -0.37 -8.71 8.72
CA LYS A 20 -1.36 -7.75 8.24
C LYS A 20 -2.72 -7.94 8.91
N SER A 21 -3.32 -9.14 8.85
CA SER A 21 -4.62 -9.42 9.46
C SER A 21 -4.57 -9.37 11.01
N THR A 22 -3.43 -9.69 11.61
CA THR A 22 -3.23 -9.51 13.06
C THR A 22 -3.26 -8.02 13.42
N LEU A 23 -2.60 -7.18 12.64
CA LEU A 23 -2.61 -5.73 12.81
C LEU A 23 -4.02 -5.16 12.58
N PHE A 24 -4.70 -5.60 11.51
CA PHE A 24 -6.09 -5.21 11.25
C PHE A 24 -6.99 -5.53 12.44
N ASN A 25 -6.94 -6.77 12.95
CA ASN A 25 -7.75 -7.19 14.08
C ASN A 25 -7.43 -6.43 15.37
N ALA A 26 -6.15 -6.08 15.60
CA ALA A 26 -5.75 -5.26 16.75
C ALA A 26 -6.34 -3.85 16.70
N VAL A 27 -6.60 -3.31 15.49
CA VAL A 27 -7.22 -2.00 15.29
C VAL A 27 -8.76 -2.09 15.27
N ALA A 28 -9.31 -3.04 14.50
CA ALA A 28 -10.75 -3.19 14.28
C ALA A 28 -11.49 -3.79 15.48
N GLY A 29 -10.81 -4.59 16.30
CA GLY A 29 -11.41 -5.32 17.39
C GLY A 29 -12.48 -6.31 16.91
N LEU A 30 -13.57 -6.44 17.68
CA LEU A 30 -14.69 -7.35 17.36
C LEU A 30 -15.63 -6.83 16.25
N LYS A 31 -15.34 -5.70 15.63
CA LYS A 31 -16.21 -5.05 14.64
C LYS A 31 -15.80 -5.32 13.19
N ALA A 32 -14.93 -6.30 12.97
CA ALA A 32 -14.52 -6.70 11.62
C ALA A 32 -15.68 -7.39 10.90
N GLU A 33 -16.01 -6.89 9.71
CA GLU A 33 -17.00 -7.49 8.81
C GLU A 33 -16.28 -8.00 7.57
N THR A 34 -16.70 -9.15 7.06
CA THR A 34 -16.19 -9.70 5.82
C THR A 34 -17.26 -9.57 4.75
N SER A 35 -16.91 -8.95 3.64
CA SER A 35 -17.79 -8.83 2.48
C SER A 35 -17.02 -9.20 1.20
N ASN A 36 -17.74 -9.38 0.11
CA ASN A 36 -17.11 -9.56 -1.20
C ASN A 36 -16.89 -8.19 -1.85
N PHE A 37 -15.85 -8.07 -2.67
CA PHE A 37 -15.75 -6.94 -3.57
C PHE A 37 -16.95 -6.91 -4.53
N PRO A 38 -17.47 -5.74 -4.90
CA PRO A 38 -18.63 -5.64 -5.76
C PRO A 38 -18.48 -6.44 -7.05
N GLY A 39 -19.45 -7.32 -7.33
CA GLY A 39 -19.47 -8.15 -8.54
C GLY A 39 -18.49 -9.33 -8.57
N THR A 40 -17.88 -9.69 -7.43
CA THR A 40 -16.88 -10.77 -7.35
C THR A 40 -17.16 -11.76 -6.23
N THR A 41 -16.46 -12.89 -6.22
CA THR A 41 -16.43 -13.86 -5.11
C THR A 41 -15.27 -13.60 -4.14
N VAL A 42 -14.41 -12.63 -4.45
CA VAL A 42 -13.23 -12.31 -3.65
C VAL A 42 -13.63 -11.55 -2.40
N LYS A 43 -13.23 -12.06 -1.26
CA LYS A 43 -13.55 -11.49 0.06
C LYS A 43 -12.50 -10.45 0.46
N HIS A 44 -12.96 -9.38 1.07
CA HIS A 44 -12.12 -8.46 1.83
C HIS A 44 -12.71 -8.26 3.22
N THR A 45 -11.87 -7.90 4.16
CA THR A 45 -12.31 -7.58 5.52
C THR A 45 -12.27 -6.07 5.69
N HIS A 46 -13.36 -5.51 6.20
CA HIS A 46 -13.44 -4.09 6.48
C HIS A 46 -14.03 -3.83 7.86
N SER A 47 -13.75 -2.68 8.40
CA SER A 47 -14.34 -2.25 9.67
C SER A 47 -14.42 -0.74 9.72
N ARG A 48 -15.49 -0.23 10.31
CA ARG A 48 -15.57 1.18 10.66
C ARG A 48 -15.07 1.37 12.09
N VAL A 49 -13.91 2.01 12.20
CA VAL A 49 -13.23 2.24 13.48
C VAL A 49 -13.32 3.71 13.89
N ASN A 50 -13.44 3.93 15.20
CA ASN A 50 -13.36 5.26 15.77
C ASN A 50 -11.98 5.46 16.39
N ILE A 51 -11.18 6.35 15.81
CA ILE A 51 -9.85 6.69 16.32
C ILE A 51 -9.91 8.12 16.83
N SER A 52 -9.84 8.30 18.15
CA SER A 52 -9.87 9.62 18.81
C SER A 52 -11.04 10.52 18.36
N GLY A 53 -12.24 9.95 18.22
CA GLY A 53 -13.45 10.67 17.80
C GLY A 53 -13.66 10.75 16.27
N ARG A 54 -12.70 10.33 15.46
CA ARG A 54 -12.81 10.33 14.00
C ARG A 54 -13.18 8.94 13.48
N LEU A 55 -14.26 8.84 12.74
CA LEU A 55 -14.66 7.59 12.07
C LEU A 55 -13.86 7.40 10.78
N ILE A 56 -13.36 6.19 10.58
CA ILE A 56 -12.48 5.78 9.48
C ILE A 56 -12.96 4.42 8.97
N ASN A 57 -12.98 4.25 7.66
CA ASN A 57 -13.13 2.94 7.06
C ASN A 57 -11.74 2.29 6.96
N LEU A 58 -11.57 1.15 7.62
CA LEU A 58 -10.36 0.36 7.58
C LEU A 58 -10.61 -0.84 6.68
N ILE A 59 -9.77 -1.06 5.68
CA ILE A 59 -9.95 -2.10 4.66
C ILE A 59 -8.70 -2.97 4.64
N ASP A 60 -8.85 -4.27 4.88
CA ASP A 60 -7.78 -5.26 4.77
C ASP A 60 -7.83 -5.93 3.40
N LEU A 61 -6.87 -5.64 2.54
CA LEU A 61 -6.74 -6.28 1.24
C LEU A 61 -6.01 -7.63 1.36
N PRO A 62 -6.27 -8.61 0.50
CA PRO A 62 -5.45 -9.81 0.37
C PRO A 62 -3.96 -9.47 0.29
N GLY A 63 -3.13 -10.32 0.91
CA GLY A 63 -1.68 -10.12 0.89
C GLY A 63 -1.13 -10.36 -0.52
N THR A 64 -0.26 -9.48 -0.98
CA THR A 64 0.42 -9.62 -2.27
C THR A 64 1.91 -9.34 -2.13
N TYR A 65 2.72 -9.98 -2.98
CA TYR A 65 4.16 -9.72 -3.02
C TYR A 65 4.53 -8.52 -3.89
N THR A 66 3.74 -8.25 -4.92
CA THR A 66 3.96 -7.17 -5.90
C THR A 66 2.63 -6.58 -6.33
N LEU A 67 2.65 -5.45 -7.02
CA LEU A 67 1.46 -4.88 -7.66
C LEU A 67 1.18 -5.48 -9.06
N ASN A 68 1.82 -6.62 -9.37
CA ASN A 68 1.49 -7.44 -10.54
C ASN A 68 0.66 -8.64 -10.06
N PRO A 69 -0.65 -8.67 -10.30
CA PRO A 69 -1.50 -9.74 -9.78
C PRO A 69 -1.13 -11.08 -10.40
N SER A 70 -0.97 -12.09 -9.54
CA SER A 70 -0.68 -13.47 -9.96
C SER A 70 -1.94 -14.34 -10.07
N ASP A 71 -3.02 -13.91 -9.43
CA ASP A 71 -4.30 -14.57 -9.45
C ASP A 71 -5.48 -13.58 -9.46
N GLU A 72 -6.71 -14.11 -9.60
CA GLU A 72 -7.92 -13.29 -9.67
C GLU A 72 -8.21 -12.54 -8.37
N ALA A 73 -7.85 -13.08 -7.21
CA ALA A 73 -8.05 -12.43 -5.93
C ALA A 73 -7.12 -11.22 -5.76
N GLU A 74 -5.85 -11.36 -6.13
CA GLU A 74 -4.91 -10.23 -6.16
C GLU A 74 -5.35 -9.18 -7.17
N LYS A 75 -5.82 -9.60 -8.36
CA LYS A 75 -6.33 -8.70 -9.39
C LYS A 75 -7.46 -7.82 -8.89
N VAL A 76 -8.46 -8.41 -8.25
CA VAL A 76 -9.61 -7.68 -7.69
C VAL A 76 -9.15 -6.74 -6.57
N ALA A 77 -8.28 -7.20 -5.67
CA ALA A 77 -7.76 -6.38 -4.58
C ALA A 77 -6.98 -5.17 -5.08
N LEU A 78 -6.12 -5.36 -6.08
CA LEU A 78 -5.34 -4.29 -6.67
C LEU A 78 -6.22 -3.34 -7.50
N SER A 79 -7.26 -3.84 -8.16
CA SER A 79 -8.25 -2.98 -8.81
C SER A 79 -8.88 -2.00 -7.82
N HIS A 80 -9.24 -2.47 -6.62
CA HIS A 80 -9.76 -1.60 -5.58
C HIS A 80 -8.74 -0.51 -5.19
N LEU A 81 -7.48 -0.89 -4.97
CA LEU A 81 -6.40 0.07 -4.68
C LEU A 81 -6.24 1.13 -5.78
N PHE A 82 -6.33 0.73 -7.05
CA PHE A 82 -6.09 1.64 -8.17
C PHE A 82 -7.26 2.57 -8.46
N PHE A 83 -8.50 2.09 -8.34
CA PHE A 83 -9.70 2.83 -8.76
C PHE A 83 -10.37 3.59 -7.61
N GLU A 84 -10.33 3.09 -6.39
CA GLU A 84 -10.98 3.73 -5.24
C GLU A 84 -10.16 4.85 -4.59
N LYS A 85 -8.85 4.94 -4.92
CA LYS A 85 -7.94 6.01 -4.47
C LYS A 85 -8.01 6.23 -2.95
N PRO A 86 -7.36 5.37 -2.14
CA PRO A 86 -7.41 5.47 -0.69
C PRO A 86 -6.86 6.81 -0.18
N ASP A 87 -7.40 7.27 0.94
CA ASP A 87 -6.88 8.47 1.62
C ASP A 87 -5.54 8.20 2.32
N LEU A 88 -5.28 6.93 2.70
CA LEU A 88 -4.03 6.50 3.32
C LEU A 88 -3.79 5.00 3.09
N ILE A 89 -2.54 4.63 2.86
CA ILE A 89 -2.08 3.23 2.86
C ILE A 89 -1.26 2.97 4.13
N ILE A 90 -1.58 1.90 4.86
CA ILE A 90 -0.71 1.32 5.87
C ILE A 90 -0.05 0.08 5.27
N ASN A 91 1.20 0.22 4.88
CA ASN A 91 1.99 -0.90 4.37
C ASN A 91 2.63 -1.68 5.52
N VAL A 92 2.24 -2.94 5.71
CA VAL A 92 2.75 -3.81 6.76
C VAL A 92 3.93 -4.61 6.24
N VAL A 93 5.06 -4.47 6.92
CA VAL A 93 6.36 -5.04 6.53
C VAL A 93 6.90 -5.92 7.66
N ASP A 94 7.36 -7.12 7.33
CA ASP A 94 8.04 -8.00 8.28
C ASP A 94 9.49 -7.55 8.48
N ALA A 95 9.81 -7.07 9.67
CA ALA A 95 11.14 -6.60 10.06
C ALA A 95 12.20 -7.71 9.98
N SER A 96 11.81 -8.97 10.12
CA SER A 96 12.74 -10.11 10.12
C SER A 96 13.21 -10.56 8.73
N ILE A 97 12.58 -10.03 7.67
CA ILE A 97 12.91 -10.27 6.25
C ILE A 97 12.83 -8.98 5.45
N LEU A 98 13.31 -7.88 6.02
CA LEU A 98 13.11 -6.51 5.57
C LEU A 98 13.41 -6.30 4.08
N GLY A 99 14.53 -6.82 3.58
CA GLY A 99 14.92 -6.64 2.17
C GLY A 99 13.83 -7.07 1.20
N ARG A 100 13.30 -8.28 1.35
CA ARG A 100 12.22 -8.81 0.52
C ARG A 100 10.89 -8.06 0.73
N SER A 101 10.63 -7.68 1.98
CA SER A 101 9.36 -7.00 2.31
C SER A 101 9.27 -5.58 1.75
N LEU A 102 10.41 -4.92 1.48
CA LEU A 102 10.46 -3.58 0.91
C LEU A 102 10.19 -3.53 -0.60
N GLU A 103 10.19 -4.65 -1.31
CA GLU A 103 9.87 -4.68 -2.75
C GLU A 103 8.46 -4.11 -3.01
N LEU A 104 7.46 -4.62 -2.31
CA LEU A 104 6.10 -4.08 -2.39
C LEU A 104 6.02 -2.61 -1.95
N THR A 105 6.80 -2.22 -0.93
CA THR A 105 6.85 -0.83 -0.47
C THR A 105 7.27 0.12 -1.58
N GLN A 106 8.30 -0.25 -2.35
CA GLN A 106 8.78 0.55 -3.47
C GLN A 106 7.72 0.72 -4.56
N GLU A 107 7.02 -0.36 -4.91
CA GLU A 107 5.94 -0.30 -5.89
C GLU A 107 4.77 0.59 -5.41
N LEU A 108 4.39 0.48 -4.13
CA LEU A 108 3.36 1.33 -3.54
C LEU A 108 3.74 2.82 -3.54
N MET A 109 5.02 3.14 -3.37
CA MET A 109 5.51 4.51 -3.42
C MET A 109 5.35 5.13 -4.82
N GLU A 110 5.42 4.33 -5.89
CA GLU A 110 5.19 4.82 -7.26
C GLU A 110 3.73 5.26 -7.49
N LEU A 111 2.77 4.78 -6.69
CA LEU A 111 1.38 5.24 -6.74
C LEU A 111 1.20 6.66 -6.18
N GLY A 112 2.10 7.12 -5.31
CA GLY A 112 2.09 8.47 -4.74
C GLY A 112 1.02 8.73 -3.68
N TYR A 113 0.27 7.71 -3.23
CA TYR A 113 -0.72 7.88 -2.16
C TYR A 113 -0.04 8.18 -0.81
N PRO A 114 -0.69 8.93 0.10
CA PRO A 114 -0.22 9.02 1.48
C PRO A 114 0.00 7.62 2.05
N MET A 115 1.14 7.40 2.69
CA MET A 115 1.52 6.06 3.16
C MET A 115 2.30 6.11 4.47
N ILE A 116 2.08 5.08 5.30
CA ILE A 116 2.85 4.78 6.51
C ILE A 116 3.37 3.35 6.39
N LEU A 117 4.57 3.12 6.86
CA LEU A 117 5.13 1.78 6.99
C LEU A 117 4.97 1.28 8.43
N ALA A 118 4.18 0.24 8.63
CA ALA A 118 4.11 -0.50 9.88
C ALA A 118 5.19 -1.58 9.87
N LEU A 119 6.32 -1.31 10.55
CA LEU A 119 7.44 -2.24 10.67
C LEU A 119 7.11 -3.28 11.74
N ASN A 120 6.46 -4.36 11.33
CA ASN A 120 5.94 -5.38 12.22
C ASN A 120 6.95 -6.47 12.53
N MET A 121 6.70 -7.27 13.57
CA MET A 121 7.55 -8.38 14.00
C MET A 121 8.97 -7.96 14.40
N VAL A 122 9.12 -6.76 14.97
CA VAL A 122 10.44 -6.27 15.41
C VAL A 122 11.06 -7.17 16.48
N ASP A 123 10.25 -7.82 17.32
CA ASP A 123 10.69 -8.82 18.30
C ASP A 123 11.27 -10.08 17.64
N LEU A 124 10.71 -10.52 16.52
CA LEU A 124 11.22 -11.65 15.75
C LEU A 124 12.54 -11.27 15.07
N ALA A 125 12.64 -10.05 14.55
CA ALA A 125 13.89 -9.54 13.99
C ALA A 125 15.00 -9.51 15.05
N GLU A 126 14.71 -8.96 16.24
CA GLU A 126 15.65 -8.94 17.37
C GLU A 126 16.11 -10.35 17.77
N LYS A 127 15.17 -11.30 17.88
CA LYS A 127 15.48 -12.73 18.17
C LYS A 127 16.40 -13.37 17.12
N LYS A 128 16.30 -12.93 15.87
CA LYS A 128 17.16 -13.37 14.77
C LYS A 128 18.49 -12.60 14.69
N GLY A 129 18.77 -11.68 15.62
CA GLY A 129 19.96 -10.83 15.61
C GLY A 129 19.93 -9.71 14.57
N ILE A 130 18.77 -9.45 13.96
CA ILE A 130 18.59 -8.39 12.96
C ILE A 130 18.27 -7.09 13.68
N LYS A 131 19.18 -6.12 13.60
CA LYS A 131 18.98 -4.78 14.13
C LYS A 131 18.27 -3.92 13.10
N THR A 132 17.06 -3.46 13.40
CA THR A 132 16.33 -2.50 12.59
C THR A 132 16.46 -1.10 13.17
N ASP A 133 16.56 -0.10 12.29
CA ASP A 133 16.56 1.31 12.66
C ASP A 133 15.38 2.01 11.98
N PRO A 134 14.23 2.13 12.66
CA PRO A 134 13.03 2.76 12.09
C PRO A 134 13.26 4.20 11.64
N LYS A 135 14.06 4.99 12.40
CA LYS A 135 14.35 6.40 12.07
C LYS A 135 15.19 6.52 10.80
N LYS A 136 16.18 5.65 10.65
CA LYS A 136 16.98 5.60 9.43
C LYS A 136 16.14 5.17 8.23
N LEU A 137 15.26 4.19 8.42
CA LEU A 137 14.35 3.71 7.38
C LEU A 137 13.36 4.82 6.97
N GLU A 138 12.77 5.54 7.93
CA GLU A 138 11.92 6.70 7.69
C GLU A 138 12.64 7.79 6.86
N LYS A 139 13.89 8.10 7.22
CA LYS A 139 14.69 9.06 6.47
C LYS A 139 15.00 8.61 5.04
N LEU A 140 15.26 7.31 4.83
CA LEU A 140 15.55 6.75 3.52
C LEU A 140 14.31 6.71 2.62
N LEU A 141 13.18 6.29 3.16
CA LEU A 141 11.93 6.15 2.41
C LEU A 141 11.15 7.48 2.31
N GLY A 142 11.39 8.43 3.20
CA GLY A 142 10.65 9.69 3.24
C GLY A 142 9.18 9.57 3.69
N ILE A 143 8.82 8.44 4.29
CA ILE A 143 7.49 8.13 4.85
C ILE A 143 7.61 7.76 6.32
N PRO A 144 6.59 8.01 7.17
CA PRO A 144 6.61 7.59 8.56
C PRO A 144 6.80 6.08 8.72
N VAL A 145 7.64 5.66 9.67
CA VAL A 145 7.90 4.26 9.99
C VAL A 145 7.60 4.00 11.45
N VAL A 146 6.62 3.15 11.72
CA VAL A 146 6.18 2.81 13.08
C VAL A 146 6.51 1.36 13.39
N PRO A 147 7.40 1.08 14.36
CA PRO A 147 7.68 -0.28 14.79
C PRO A 147 6.48 -0.85 15.54
N THR A 148 6.09 -2.08 15.20
CA THR A 148 4.94 -2.77 15.79
C THR A 148 5.25 -4.21 16.15
N ILE A 149 4.52 -4.73 17.15
CA ILE A 149 4.36 -6.14 17.41
C ILE A 149 2.84 -6.36 17.51
N ALA A 150 2.20 -6.51 16.35
CA ALA A 150 0.75 -6.53 16.23
C ALA A 150 0.10 -7.59 17.12
N PHE A 151 0.73 -8.76 17.27
CA PHE A 151 0.25 -9.84 18.14
C PHE A 151 0.13 -9.44 19.61
N HIS A 152 0.99 -8.55 20.08
CA HIS A 152 0.99 -8.02 21.45
C HIS A 152 0.37 -6.63 21.57
N GLY A 153 -0.20 -6.07 20.51
CA GLY A 153 -0.76 -4.72 20.48
C GLY A 153 0.27 -3.59 20.63
N ARG A 154 1.57 -3.91 20.65
CA ARG A 154 2.65 -2.91 20.80
C ARG A 154 2.78 -2.07 19.54
N GLY A 155 2.89 -0.76 19.69
CA GLY A 155 3.02 0.19 18.58
C GLY A 155 1.70 0.54 17.88
N ILE A 156 0.57 -0.15 18.18
CA ILE A 156 -0.73 0.10 17.53
C ILE A 156 -1.24 1.51 17.81
N LYS A 157 -1.16 1.99 19.05
CA LYS A 157 -1.57 3.35 19.40
C LYS A 157 -0.76 4.40 18.64
N GLU A 158 0.54 4.22 18.55
CA GLU A 158 1.44 5.11 17.81
C GLU A 158 1.12 5.10 16.31
N LEU A 159 0.88 3.92 15.74
CA LEU A 159 0.47 3.76 14.35
C LEU A 159 -0.82 4.53 14.06
N LEU A 160 -1.82 4.44 14.93
CA LEU A 160 -3.11 5.13 14.76
C LEU A 160 -2.96 6.66 14.86
N VAL A 161 -2.16 7.16 15.81
CA VAL A 161 -1.86 8.60 15.92
C VAL A 161 -1.15 9.10 14.67
N THR A 162 -0.16 8.33 14.17
CA THR A 162 0.57 8.64 12.94
C THR A 162 -0.37 8.61 11.72
N ALA A 163 -1.32 7.67 11.68
CA ALA A 163 -2.32 7.59 10.61
C ALA A 163 -3.24 8.82 10.57
N LEU A 164 -3.73 9.28 11.72
CA LEU A 164 -4.54 10.50 11.80
C LEU A 164 -3.77 11.71 11.29
N LYS A 165 -2.51 11.86 11.71
CA LYS A 165 -1.64 12.94 11.26
C LYS A 165 -1.41 12.90 9.74
N ALA A 166 -1.14 11.72 9.18
CA ALA A 166 -0.94 11.54 7.74
C ALA A 166 -2.20 11.85 6.93
N LEU A 167 -3.40 11.53 7.45
CA LEU A 167 -4.69 11.89 6.85
C LEU A 167 -4.92 13.40 6.82
N ASP A 168 -4.45 14.13 7.85
CA ASP A 168 -4.59 15.59 7.91
C ASP A 168 -3.58 16.29 6.99
N GLU A 169 -2.34 15.82 6.98
CA GLU A 169 -1.27 16.38 6.14
C GLU A 169 -1.47 16.10 4.64
N LYS A 170 -2.12 14.99 4.28
CA LYS A 170 -2.35 14.53 2.89
C LYS A 170 -1.09 14.56 2.04
N LYS A 171 0.06 14.34 2.67
CA LYS A 171 1.35 14.41 2.00
C LYS A 171 1.49 13.22 1.04
N GLN A 172 1.59 13.53 -0.23
CA GLN A 172 1.89 12.52 -1.24
C GLN A 172 3.30 11.95 -1.05
N VAL A 173 3.42 10.66 -1.21
CA VAL A 173 4.71 9.97 -1.18
C VAL A 173 5.47 10.27 -2.46
N ARG A 174 6.76 10.53 -2.31
CA ARG A 174 7.65 10.68 -3.46
C ARG A 174 8.23 9.32 -3.80
N PRO A 175 8.17 8.89 -5.06
CA PRO A 175 8.84 7.68 -5.50
C PRO A 175 10.33 7.73 -5.19
N LEU A 176 10.95 6.58 -4.99
CA LEU A 176 12.39 6.47 -4.88
C LEU A 176 13.04 6.88 -6.21
N LYS A 177 14.22 7.47 -6.12
CA LYS A 177 14.99 7.79 -7.32
C LYS A 177 15.66 6.53 -7.85
N TRP A 178 15.50 6.31 -9.13
CA TRP A 178 16.25 5.31 -9.89
C TRP A 178 17.58 5.88 -10.41
N SER A 179 18.31 5.13 -11.21
CA SER A 179 19.43 5.70 -11.96
C SER A 179 18.94 6.79 -12.93
N LYS A 180 19.80 7.72 -13.25
CA LYS A 180 19.43 8.90 -14.05
C LYS A 180 18.80 8.52 -15.40
N ASP A 181 19.37 7.53 -16.06
CA ASP A 181 18.90 6.99 -17.34
C ASP A 181 17.49 6.36 -17.23
N VAL A 182 17.22 5.62 -16.16
CA VAL A 182 15.89 5.02 -15.89
C VAL A 182 14.87 6.12 -15.56
N ASP A 183 15.21 7.08 -14.72
CA ASP A 183 14.29 8.20 -14.39
C ASP A 183 13.98 9.06 -15.64
N GLU A 184 14.93 9.26 -16.56
CA GLU A 184 14.71 9.95 -17.84
C GLU A 184 13.73 9.15 -18.73
N GLN A 185 13.89 7.84 -18.86
CA GLN A 185 12.97 6.97 -19.61
C GLN A 185 11.56 6.96 -19.00
N ILE A 186 11.45 6.85 -17.68
CA ILE A 186 10.15 6.92 -16.98
C ILE A 186 9.46 8.26 -17.27
N LYS A 187 10.21 9.37 -17.23
CA LYS A 187 9.68 10.70 -17.51
C LYS A 187 9.20 10.83 -18.96
N GLU A 188 9.98 10.38 -19.90
CA GLU A 188 9.63 10.39 -21.33
C GLU A 188 8.35 9.58 -21.58
N LEU A 189 8.32 8.34 -21.11
CA LEU A 189 7.13 7.49 -21.23
C LEU A 189 5.90 8.10 -20.53
N SER A 190 6.05 8.61 -19.30
CA SER A 190 4.94 9.25 -18.58
C SER A 190 4.36 10.43 -19.36
N SER A 191 5.22 11.20 -20.04
CA SER A 191 4.79 12.35 -20.84
C SER A 191 4.12 11.94 -22.15
N SER A 192 4.43 10.75 -22.68
CA SER A 192 3.83 10.21 -23.91
C SER A 192 2.48 9.53 -23.68
N ILE A 193 2.10 9.26 -22.42
CA ILE A 193 0.80 8.67 -22.08
C ILE A 193 -0.27 9.74 -22.21
N PRO A 194 -1.28 9.60 -23.11
CA PRO A 194 -2.39 10.53 -23.24
C PRO A 194 -3.19 10.67 -21.94
N ASP A 195 -3.87 11.81 -21.74
CA ASP A 195 -4.68 12.05 -20.53
C ASP A 195 -5.93 11.15 -20.48
N ASP A 196 -6.45 10.76 -21.62
CA ASP A 196 -7.57 9.84 -21.81
C ASP A 196 -7.17 8.36 -21.83
N PHE A 197 -5.87 8.06 -21.73
CA PHE A 197 -5.41 6.68 -21.66
C PHE A 197 -5.87 6.04 -20.33
N PRO A 198 -6.41 4.82 -20.36
CA PRO A 198 -6.86 4.11 -19.16
C PRO A 198 -5.66 3.62 -18.33
N TYR A 199 -4.94 4.56 -17.72
CA TYR A 199 -3.79 4.24 -16.89
C TYR A 199 -4.21 3.75 -15.50
N ILE A 200 -3.39 2.87 -14.94
CA ILE A 200 -3.56 2.33 -13.59
C ILE A 200 -2.84 3.25 -12.61
N GLY A 201 -3.53 3.65 -11.53
CA GLY A 201 -2.95 4.51 -10.51
C GLY A 201 -2.64 5.92 -11.02
N ASN A 202 -1.45 6.12 -11.58
CA ASN A 202 -1.01 7.37 -12.21
C ASN A 202 -0.10 7.10 -13.42
N LYS A 203 0.18 8.16 -14.23
CA LYS A 203 1.01 8.03 -15.44
C LYS A 203 2.42 7.50 -15.16
N ARG A 204 3.04 7.92 -14.05
CA ARG A 204 4.38 7.45 -13.68
C ARG A 204 4.38 5.94 -13.36
N PHE A 205 3.43 5.48 -12.52
CA PHE A 205 3.30 4.06 -12.21
C PHE A 205 3.07 3.24 -13.48
N THR A 206 2.18 3.70 -14.36
CA THR A 206 1.93 3.06 -15.66
C THR A 206 3.21 2.99 -16.50
N ALA A 207 3.99 4.07 -16.57
CA ALA A 207 5.26 4.08 -17.30
C ALA A 207 6.28 3.09 -16.72
N VAL A 208 6.38 2.99 -15.39
CA VAL A 208 7.24 1.98 -14.74
C VAL A 208 6.80 0.57 -15.13
N LYS A 209 5.50 0.27 -15.06
CA LYS A 209 4.98 -1.05 -15.46
C LYS A 209 5.21 -1.36 -16.95
N MET A 210 5.11 -0.37 -17.82
CA MET A 210 5.45 -0.51 -19.24
C MET A 210 6.93 -0.88 -19.45
N LEU A 211 7.84 -0.24 -18.72
CA LEU A 211 9.27 -0.57 -18.76
C LEU A 211 9.55 -1.99 -18.26
N GLU A 212 8.90 -2.41 -17.17
CA GLU A 212 9.05 -3.76 -16.64
C GLU A 212 8.65 -4.85 -17.64
N ILE A 213 7.57 -4.64 -18.39
CA ILE A 213 7.07 -5.62 -19.38
C ILE A 213 7.60 -5.42 -20.78
N GLY A 214 8.44 -4.40 -21.01
CA GLY A 214 9.00 -4.09 -22.33
C GLY A 214 7.97 -3.65 -23.39
N LYS A 215 6.82 -3.09 -22.99
CA LYS A 215 5.75 -2.66 -23.89
C LYS A 215 5.67 -1.15 -23.98
N ARG A 216 5.21 -0.61 -25.13
CA ARG A 216 4.92 0.81 -25.34
C ARG A 216 3.42 1.11 -25.24
N PRO A 217 2.99 2.38 -25.03
CA PRO A 217 1.58 2.73 -24.83
C PRO A 217 0.60 2.14 -25.85
N GLY A 218 0.95 2.07 -27.12
CA GLY A 218 0.08 1.55 -28.18
C GLY A 218 -0.11 0.02 -28.20
N THR A 219 0.68 -0.73 -27.43
CA THR A 219 0.60 -2.21 -27.40
C THR A 219 -0.16 -2.77 -26.19
N LEU A 220 -0.61 -1.88 -25.28
CA LEU A 220 -1.28 -2.27 -24.05
C LEU A 220 -2.80 -2.41 -24.21
N LEU A 221 -3.39 -1.92 -25.30
CA LEU A 221 -4.82 -1.96 -25.53
C LEU A 221 -5.34 -3.39 -25.85
N ASP A 222 -4.46 -4.29 -26.32
CA ASP A 222 -4.85 -5.64 -26.75
C ASP A 222 -4.64 -6.76 -25.72
N GLY A 223 -4.16 -6.45 -24.53
CA GLY A 223 -3.86 -7.50 -23.56
C GLY A 223 -3.63 -7.02 -22.14
N GLY A 224 -4.56 -6.22 -21.65
CA GLY A 224 -4.74 -5.82 -20.24
C GLY A 224 -3.52 -5.80 -19.31
N ILE A 225 -3.24 -4.64 -18.71
CA ILE A 225 -2.39 -4.55 -17.51
C ILE A 225 -3.18 -5.04 -16.26
N VAL A 226 -4.42 -5.48 -16.44
CA VAL A 226 -5.27 -6.01 -15.36
C VAL A 226 -5.82 -7.35 -15.76
#